data_c5b0e549f3e3d1360be2807de2b4d173
#
_entry.id   c5b0e549f3e3d1360be2807de2b4d173
#
_cell.length_a   1.000
_cell.length_b   1.000
_cell.length_c   1.000
_cell.angle_alpha   90.00
_cell.angle_beta   90.00
_cell.angle_gamma   90.00
#
_symmetry.space_group_name_H-M   'P 1'
#
loop_
_entity.id
_entity.type
_entity.pdbx_description
1 polymer ?
#
loop_
_entity_poly.entity_id
_entity_poly.type
_entity_poly.pdbx_seq_one_letter_code
_entity_poly.pdbx_strand_id
1 'polypeptide(L)'
;MIKDPSTDFGFISIVVPLYNEADNVRMVNEAIHNAMGGLKYELIFVNDGSTDRTAVQLKKLKHQSLIVIELQKNYGQSLAISAGIDIAKGDYIVTMDGDLQNDPRDIPLMLEKAKNEKWD
;
A
#
# COMPACT_ATOMS: atom_id res chain seq x y z
N MET A 1 -20.77 18.76 1.12
CA MET A 1 -19.66 18.98 0.18
C MET A 1 -19.83 18.04 -1.01
N ILE A 2 -19.83 18.60 -2.20
CA ILE A 2 -19.99 17.81 -3.42
C ILE A 2 -18.61 17.29 -3.82
N LYS A 3 -18.48 15.98 -3.94
CA LYS A 3 -17.25 15.38 -4.44
C LYS A 3 -17.12 15.63 -5.94
N ASP A 4 -15.93 16.01 -6.36
CA ASP A 4 -15.60 16.04 -7.78
C ASP A 4 -15.61 14.60 -8.31
N PRO A 5 -16.46 14.27 -9.30
CA PRO A 5 -16.51 12.92 -9.85
C PRO A 5 -15.16 12.40 -10.37
N SER A 6 -14.25 13.31 -10.80
CA SER A 6 -12.93 12.92 -11.30
C SER A 6 -12.02 12.37 -10.21
N THR A 7 -12.33 12.64 -8.92
CA THR A 7 -11.53 12.16 -7.78
C THR A 7 -12.18 10.99 -7.06
N ASP A 8 -13.33 10.50 -7.54
CA ASP A 8 -13.98 9.34 -6.94
C ASP A 8 -13.47 8.07 -7.62
N PHE A 9 -12.56 7.38 -6.94
CA PHE A 9 -11.96 6.13 -7.41
C PHE A 9 -12.60 4.91 -6.72
N GLY A 10 -13.69 5.10 -5.95
CA GLY A 10 -14.20 4.02 -5.13
C GLY A 10 -13.22 3.68 -4.02
N PHE A 11 -13.03 2.39 -3.77
CA PHE A 11 -12.11 1.90 -2.73
C PHE A 11 -10.79 1.48 -3.37
N ILE A 12 -9.68 1.87 -2.76
CA ILE A 12 -8.33 1.66 -3.29
C ILE A 12 -7.56 0.76 -2.34
N SER A 13 -6.93 -0.28 -2.86
CA SER A 13 -6.00 -1.11 -2.08
C SER A 13 -4.57 -0.80 -2.51
N ILE A 14 -3.73 -0.48 -1.52
CA ILE A 14 -2.30 -0.24 -1.77
C ILE A 14 -1.54 -1.40 -1.14
N VAL A 15 -0.83 -2.17 -1.96
CA VAL A 15 -0.06 -3.33 -1.52
C VAL A 15 1.42 -3.01 -1.55
N VAL A 16 2.08 -3.14 -0.41
CA VAL A 16 3.50 -2.84 -0.24
C VAL A 16 4.21 -4.06 0.34
N PRO A 17 4.97 -4.79 -0.48
CA PRO A 17 5.79 -5.88 0.05
C PRO A 17 7.01 -5.30 0.76
N LEU A 18 7.37 -5.90 1.88
CA LEU A 18 8.50 -5.46 2.69
C LEU A 18 9.42 -6.65 2.97
N TYR A 19 10.71 -6.47 2.73
CA TYR A 19 11.73 -7.41 3.15
C TYR A 19 12.91 -6.63 3.70
N ASN A 20 13.15 -6.75 5.03
CA ASN A 20 14.25 -6.06 5.71
C ASN A 20 14.23 -4.54 5.47
N GLU A 21 13.06 -3.93 5.67
CA GLU A 21 12.82 -2.51 5.47
C GLU A 21 12.51 -1.77 6.79
N ALA A 22 13.06 -2.26 7.92
CA ALA A 22 12.76 -1.71 9.24
C ALA A 22 12.92 -0.19 9.30
N ASP A 23 13.97 0.35 8.66
CA ASP A 23 14.26 1.78 8.70
C ASP A 23 13.28 2.61 7.91
N ASN A 24 12.57 2.01 6.97
CA ASN A 24 11.66 2.73 6.05
C ASN A 24 10.18 2.58 6.39
N VAL A 25 9.82 1.62 7.24
CA VAL A 25 8.40 1.30 7.51
C VAL A 25 7.60 2.53 7.91
N ARG A 26 8.09 3.29 8.89
CA ARG A 26 7.38 4.46 9.40
C ARG A 26 7.23 5.53 8.33
N MET A 27 8.29 5.81 7.59
CA MET A 27 8.27 6.85 6.56
C MET A 27 7.34 6.49 5.41
N VAL A 28 7.38 5.23 4.95
CA VAL A 28 6.50 4.76 3.89
C VAL A 28 5.04 4.85 4.34
N ASN A 29 4.75 4.41 5.57
CA ASN A 29 3.41 4.46 6.12
C ASN A 29 2.87 5.90 6.14
N GLU A 30 3.64 6.83 6.70
CA GLU A 30 3.24 8.22 6.78
C GLU A 30 3.07 8.87 5.39
N ALA A 31 4.00 8.58 4.48
CA ALA A 31 3.95 9.15 3.14
C ALA A 31 2.71 8.69 2.37
N ILE A 32 2.35 7.41 2.48
CA ILE A 32 1.17 6.88 1.80
C ILE A 32 -0.10 7.49 2.40
N HIS A 33 -0.24 7.51 3.72
CA HIS A 33 -1.43 8.07 4.34
C HIS A 33 -1.58 9.56 3.99
N ASN A 34 -0.49 10.32 3.97
CA ASN A 34 -0.53 11.72 3.59
C ASN A 34 -0.94 11.90 2.13
N ALA A 35 -0.44 11.04 1.25
CA ALA A 35 -0.75 11.13 -0.17
C ALA A 35 -2.20 10.78 -0.48
N MET A 36 -2.78 9.87 0.28
CA MET A 36 -4.16 9.42 0.05
C MET A 36 -5.20 10.42 0.55
N GLY A 37 -4.85 11.23 1.55
CA GLY A 37 -5.74 12.30 2.03
C GLY A 37 -7.15 11.81 2.36
N GLY A 38 -8.16 12.36 1.68
CA GLY A 38 -9.56 12.00 1.89
C GLY A 38 -10.06 10.85 1.04
N LEU A 39 -9.20 10.18 0.28
CA LEU A 39 -9.60 9.04 -0.53
C LEU A 39 -9.92 7.83 0.37
N LYS A 40 -10.80 6.96 -0.12
CA LYS A 40 -11.15 5.73 0.59
C LYS A 40 -10.14 4.65 0.19
N TYR A 41 -9.41 4.12 1.16
CA TYR A 41 -8.34 3.18 0.86
C TYR A 41 -8.05 2.25 2.04
N GLU A 42 -7.36 1.17 1.71
CA GLU A 42 -6.67 0.32 2.68
C GLU A 42 -5.21 0.22 2.28
N LEU A 43 -4.32 0.14 3.28
CA LEU A 43 -2.88 -0.07 3.08
C LEU A 43 -2.54 -1.45 3.58
N ILE A 44 -2.01 -2.29 2.70
CA ILE A 44 -1.66 -3.67 3.00
C ILE A 44 -0.15 -3.80 2.93
N PHE A 45 0.49 -3.91 4.10
CA PHE A 45 1.90 -4.28 4.17
C PHE A 45 2.02 -5.79 4.22
N VAL A 46 2.86 -6.35 3.37
CA VAL A 46 3.16 -7.78 3.39
C VAL A 46 4.61 -7.95 3.82
N ASN A 47 4.81 -8.39 5.06
CA ASN A 47 6.16 -8.65 5.57
C ASN A 47 6.61 -10.01 5.07
N ASP A 48 7.54 -9.99 4.13
CA ASP A 48 7.98 -11.19 3.40
C ASP A 48 9.11 -11.90 4.13
N GLY A 49 8.82 -12.32 5.36
CA GLY A 49 9.75 -13.10 6.15
C GLY A 49 11.03 -12.34 6.53
N SER A 50 10.91 -11.06 6.89
CA SER A 50 12.07 -10.24 7.27
C SER A 50 12.82 -10.82 8.45
N THR A 51 14.15 -10.66 8.41
CA THR A 51 15.04 -11.13 9.48
C THR A 51 15.50 -9.99 10.39
N ASP A 52 15.15 -8.76 10.06
CA ASP A 52 15.47 -7.57 10.87
C ASP A 52 14.27 -7.18 11.76
N ARG A 53 14.20 -5.91 12.17
CA ARG A 53 13.14 -5.40 13.02
C ARG A 53 11.89 -4.91 12.27
N THR A 54 11.71 -5.30 11.01
CA THR A 54 10.55 -4.88 10.21
C THR A 54 9.23 -5.23 10.92
N ALA A 55 9.08 -6.46 11.41
CA ALA A 55 7.87 -6.87 12.12
C ALA A 55 7.61 -6.02 13.36
N VAL A 56 8.66 -5.68 14.12
CA VAL A 56 8.56 -4.84 15.31
C VAL A 56 8.06 -3.44 14.91
N GLN A 57 8.60 -2.87 13.85
CA GLN A 57 8.19 -1.55 13.38
C GLN A 57 6.74 -1.55 12.90
N LEU A 58 6.32 -2.59 12.19
CA LEU A 58 4.94 -2.73 11.73
C LEU A 58 3.95 -2.77 12.90
N LYS A 59 4.29 -3.46 13.99
CA LYS A 59 3.43 -3.54 15.18
C LYS A 59 3.24 -2.20 15.87
N LYS A 60 4.12 -1.25 15.66
CA LYS A 60 4.02 0.10 16.23
C LYS A 60 3.06 1.00 15.46
N LEU A 61 2.71 0.62 14.23
CA LEU A 61 1.81 1.43 13.41
C LEU A 61 0.38 1.24 13.88
N LYS A 62 -0.37 2.34 13.90
CA LYS A 62 -1.80 2.32 14.29
C LYS A 62 -2.57 3.19 13.31
N HIS A 63 -3.38 2.55 12.48
CA HIS A 63 -4.25 3.26 11.55
C HIS A 63 -5.42 2.35 11.18
N GLN A 64 -6.62 2.94 11.04
CA GLN A 64 -7.83 2.17 10.73
C GLN A 64 -7.76 1.47 9.38
N SER A 65 -7.03 2.06 8.44
CA SER A 65 -6.93 1.56 7.07
C SER A 65 -5.78 0.58 6.87
N LEU A 66 -5.09 0.18 7.94
CA LEU A 66 -3.88 -0.62 7.85
C LEU A 66 -4.16 -2.10 8.05
N ILE A 67 -3.63 -2.93 7.16
CA ILE A 67 -3.63 -4.38 7.27
C ILE A 67 -2.18 -4.85 7.14
N VAL A 68 -1.76 -5.76 8.01
CA VAL A 68 -0.41 -6.33 7.97
C VAL A 68 -0.52 -7.84 7.80
N ILE A 69 0.15 -8.36 6.77
CA ILE A 69 0.30 -9.80 6.54
C ILE A 69 1.75 -10.16 6.90
N GLU A 70 1.89 -11.17 7.76
CA GLU A 70 3.21 -11.72 8.13
C GLU A 70 3.39 -13.07 7.45
N LEU A 71 4.34 -13.16 6.51
CA LEU A 71 4.69 -14.44 5.90
C LEU A 71 5.71 -15.16 6.77
N GLN A 72 5.64 -16.49 6.81
CA GLN A 72 6.50 -17.28 7.68
C GLN A 72 7.97 -17.28 7.27
N LYS A 73 8.24 -17.06 6.00
CA LYS A 73 9.59 -16.99 5.45
C LYS A 73 9.62 -16.08 4.23
N ASN A 74 10.81 -15.81 3.72
CA ASN A 74 10.95 -15.04 2.50
C ASN A 74 10.55 -15.90 1.29
N TYR A 75 9.48 -15.49 0.63
CA TYR A 75 8.97 -16.14 -0.58
C TYR A 75 9.30 -15.38 -1.85
N GLY A 76 9.76 -14.13 -1.71
CA GLY A 76 10.04 -13.25 -2.84
C GLY A 76 8.94 -12.23 -3.06
N GLN A 77 9.29 -11.14 -3.74
CA GLN A 77 8.41 -9.99 -3.91
C GLN A 77 7.10 -10.36 -4.65
N SER A 78 7.20 -11.19 -5.68
CA SER A 78 6.02 -11.56 -6.48
C SER A 78 4.98 -12.30 -5.65
N LEU A 79 5.40 -13.25 -4.80
CA LEU A 79 4.48 -13.98 -3.93
C LEU A 79 3.95 -13.08 -2.82
N ALA A 80 4.77 -12.17 -2.30
CA ALA A 80 4.33 -11.21 -1.29
C ALA A 80 3.23 -10.29 -1.84
N ILE A 81 3.44 -9.75 -3.04
CA ILE A 81 2.42 -8.93 -3.72
C ILE A 81 1.15 -9.74 -3.94
N SER A 82 1.28 -10.98 -4.40
CA SER A 82 0.15 -11.86 -4.64
C SER A 82 -0.66 -12.09 -3.36
N ALA A 83 0.01 -12.29 -2.23
CA ALA A 83 -0.66 -12.45 -0.94
C ALA A 83 -1.49 -11.21 -0.58
N GLY A 84 -0.93 -10.02 -0.82
CA GLY A 84 -1.65 -8.77 -0.59
C GLY A 84 -2.85 -8.60 -1.52
N ILE A 85 -2.69 -8.93 -2.79
CA ILE A 85 -3.77 -8.84 -3.77
C ILE A 85 -4.92 -9.77 -3.41
N ASP A 86 -4.62 -10.96 -2.90
CA ASP A 86 -5.64 -11.95 -2.55
C ASP A 86 -6.62 -11.44 -1.49
N ILE A 87 -6.19 -10.56 -0.59
CA ILE A 87 -7.07 -10.02 0.44
C ILE A 87 -7.55 -8.60 0.13
N ALA A 88 -7.03 -7.99 -0.93
CA ALA A 88 -7.40 -6.63 -1.31
C ALA A 88 -8.87 -6.56 -1.71
N LYS A 89 -9.56 -5.53 -1.22
CA LYS A 89 -10.99 -5.31 -1.47
C LYS A 89 -11.24 -4.12 -2.40
N GLY A 90 -10.19 -3.48 -2.86
CA GLY A 90 -10.30 -2.25 -3.63
C GLY A 90 -10.79 -2.45 -5.06
N ASP A 91 -11.45 -1.43 -5.57
CA ASP A 91 -11.80 -1.35 -6.99
C ASP A 91 -10.55 -1.13 -7.84
N TYR A 92 -9.55 -0.51 -7.26
CA TYR A 92 -8.21 -0.35 -7.83
C TYR A 92 -7.18 -0.93 -6.87
N ILE A 93 -6.17 -1.59 -7.40
CA ILE A 93 -5.06 -2.12 -6.61
C ILE A 93 -3.78 -1.46 -7.11
N VAL A 94 -3.07 -0.81 -6.20
CA VAL A 94 -1.79 -0.16 -6.49
C VAL A 94 -0.71 -0.91 -5.73
N THR A 95 0.37 -1.25 -6.40
CA THR A 95 1.53 -1.86 -5.74
C THR A 95 2.66 -0.85 -5.68
N MET A 96 3.39 -0.82 -4.57
CA MET A 96 4.54 0.07 -4.37
C MET A 96 5.67 -0.67 -3.68
N ASP A 97 6.89 -0.22 -3.92
CA ASP A 97 8.05 -0.72 -3.19
C ASP A 97 8.17 -0.04 -1.82
N GLY A 98 8.68 -0.80 -0.85
CA GLY A 98 8.81 -0.31 0.53
C GLY A 98 10.08 0.49 0.81
N ASP A 99 10.86 0.84 -0.20
CA ASP A 99 12.14 1.54 -0.06
C ASP A 99 12.08 3.03 -0.44
N LEU A 100 10.87 3.56 -0.66
CA LEU A 100 10.65 4.96 -1.04
C LEU A 100 11.20 5.35 -2.42
N GLN A 101 11.53 4.40 -3.28
CA GLN A 101 11.90 4.70 -4.66
C GLN A 101 10.72 5.22 -5.47
N ASN A 102 9.51 4.82 -5.11
CA ASN A 102 8.29 5.38 -5.69
C ASN A 102 7.78 6.50 -4.79
N ASP A 103 7.25 7.56 -5.38
CA ASP A 103 6.65 8.67 -4.63
C ASP A 103 5.16 8.39 -4.44
N PRO A 104 4.68 8.19 -3.20
CA PRO A 104 3.25 7.96 -2.96
C PRO A 104 2.34 9.08 -3.48
N ARG A 105 2.85 10.31 -3.63
CA ARG A 105 2.08 11.42 -4.19
C ARG A 105 1.68 11.19 -5.63
N ASP A 106 2.33 10.25 -6.32
CA ASP A 106 1.97 9.89 -7.69
C ASP A 106 0.74 8.98 -7.75
N ILE A 107 0.33 8.38 -6.63
CA ILE A 107 -0.81 7.44 -6.60
C ILE A 107 -2.09 8.09 -7.14
N PRO A 108 -2.51 9.27 -6.66
CA PRO A 108 -3.73 9.89 -7.20
C PRO A 108 -3.65 10.15 -8.70
N LEU A 109 -2.48 10.56 -9.20
CA LEU A 109 -2.28 10.79 -10.64
C LEU A 109 -2.38 9.48 -11.43
N MET A 110 -1.80 8.40 -10.91
CA MET A 110 -1.88 7.08 -11.54
C MET A 110 -3.33 6.59 -11.60
N LEU A 111 -4.08 6.81 -10.52
CA LEU A 111 -5.48 6.40 -10.44
C LEU A 111 -6.34 7.19 -11.42
N GLU A 112 -6.11 8.50 -11.52
CA GLU A 112 -6.82 9.35 -12.45
C GLU A 112 -6.57 8.88 -13.89
N LYS A 113 -5.32 8.59 -14.22
CA LYS A 113 -4.94 8.09 -15.54
C LYS A 113 -5.59 6.74 -15.82
N ALA A 114 -5.55 5.81 -14.88
CA ALA A 114 -6.15 4.50 -15.04
C ALA A 114 -7.66 4.60 -15.26
N LYS A 115 -8.34 5.46 -14.50
CA LYS A 115 -9.78 5.68 -14.64
C LYS A 115 -10.13 6.25 -16.01
N ASN A 116 -9.38 7.25 -16.47
CA ASN A 116 -9.64 7.93 -17.73
C ASN A 116 -9.32 7.05 -18.94
N GLU A 117 -8.31 6.21 -18.83
CA GLU A 117 -7.87 5.33 -19.90
C GLU A 117 -8.47 3.92 -19.79
N LYS A 118 -9.30 3.67 -18.76
CA LYS A 118 -9.93 2.38 -18.50
C LYS A 118 -8.92 1.23 -18.36
N TRP A 119 -7.85 1.50 -17.65
CA TRP A 119 -6.86 0.46 -17.34
C TRP A 119 -7.46 -0.56 -16.38
N ASP A 120 -7.05 -1.79 -16.54
CA ASP A 120 -7.40 -2.87 -15.61
C ASP A 120 -6.45 -2.93 -14.42
#